data_ac112c3fd637ffe28f77860017e361f4
#
_entry.id   ac112c3fd637ffe28f77860017e361f4
#
_cell.length_a   1.000
_cell.length_b   1.000
_cell.length_c   1.000
_cell.angle_alpha   90.00
_cell.angle_beta   90.00
_cell.angle_gamma   90.00
#
_symmetry.space_group_name_H-M   'P 1'
#
loop_
_entity.id
_entity.type
_entity.pdbx_description
1 polymer ?
#
loop_
_entity_poly.entity_id
_entity_poly.type
_entity_poly.pdbx_seq_one_letter_code
_entity_poly.pdbx_strand_id
1 'polypeptide(L)'
;MKTPSKENDSPILIPSDSYLEGYLKSLKSIRIECNFNGTNLTKKKVIIDKTSSIIGDIICEDLILSGKIKGNVFCTGRIEMLKDSVVEGKVYTSTFTNLSETDSDFIVQIPKRAVLIKIRDFLNQLDTNIGLSKDEILTTIRESFYTNVFARRSNPDKLIKYEFTEQLNVLKRKIDPPASEKKDKKDDLELKNPSA
;
A
#
# COMPACT_ATOMS: atom_id res chain seq x y z
N MET A 1 28.35 -37.05 12.68
CA MET A 1 27.68 -36.02 11.87
C MET A 1 26.36 -35.68 12.58
N LYS A 2 26.24 -34.50 13.17
CA LYS A 2 24.96 -34.01 13.72
C LYS A 2 24.12 -33.52 12.53
N THR A 3 23.01 -34.19 12.28
CA THR A 3 21.95 -33.65 11.39
C THR A 3 21.51 -32.31 11.93
N PRO A 4 21.46 -31.23 11.10
CA PRO A 4 20.90 -29.98 11.56
C PRO A 4 19.44 -30.23 11.94
N SER A 5 19.12 -29.97 13.21
CA SER A 5 17.75 -29.98 13.68
C SER A 5 16.96 -29.00 12.78
N LYS A 6 15.93 -29.49 12.09
CA LYS A 6 14.95 -28.62 11.44
C LYS A 6 14.42 -27.71 12.54
N GLU A 7 14.86 -26.46 12.55
CA GLU A 7 14.20 -25.41 13.34
C GLU A 7 12.72 -25.52 13.06
N ASN A 8 11.95 -25.68 14.13
CA ASN A 8 10.49 -25.75 14.05
C ASN A 8 9.99 -24.38 13.62
N ASP A 9 9.90 -24.16 12.30
CA ASP A 9 9.57 -22.87 11.66
C ASP A 9 8.04 -22.65 11.64
N SER A 10 7.35 -23.21 12.65
CA SER A 10 5.92 -22.99 12.84
C SER A 10 5.66 -21.51 13.05
N PRO A 11 4.73 -20.91 12.32
CA PRO A 11 4.40 -19.50 12.46
C PRO A 11 3.81 -19.23 13.86
N ILE A 12 4.00 -18.01 14.35
CA ILE A 12 3.24 -17.52 15.50
C ILE A 12 1.82 -17.30 15.01
N LEU A 13 0.87 -17.96 15.66
CA LEU A 13 -0.56 -17.80 15.39
C LEU A 13 -1.14 -16.78 16.37
N ILE A 14 -1.83 -15.76 15.82
CA ILE A 14 -2.65 -14.83 16.59
C ILE A 14 -4.11 -15.13 16.24
N PRO A 15 -4.86 -15.70 17.18
CA PRO A 15 -6.18 -16.27 16.90
C PRO A 15 -7.27 -15.20 16.69
N SER A 16 -8.37 -15.61 16.08
CA SER A 16 -9.46 -14.74 15.63
C SER A 16 -10.23 -14.03 16.74
N ASP A 17 -10.24 -14.60 17.94
CA ASP A 17 -10.88 -14.04 19.14
C ASP A 17 -10.05 -12.98 19.86
N SER A 18 -8.92 -12.58 19.25
CA SER A 18 -8.00 -11.60 19.81
C SER A 18 -8.18 -10.24 19.14
N TYR A 19 -7.80 -9.19 19.87
CA TYR A 19 -7.55 -7.84 19.34
C TYR A 19 -6.17 -7.39 19.81
N LEU A 20 -5.36 -6.95 18.88
CA LEU A 20 -4.01 -6.47 19.16
C LEU A 20 -3.85 -5.01 18.77
N GLU A 21 -3.15 -4.28 19.63
CA GLU A 21 -2.77 -2.90 19.37
C GLU A 21 -1.30 -2.67 19.72
N GLY A 22 -0.59 -1.95 18.85
CA GLY A 22 0.78 -1.53 19.10
C GLY A 22 1.81 -2.04 18.11
N TYR A 23 2.98 -2.45 18.60
CA TYR A 23 4.11 -2.88 17.81
C TYR A 23 4.45 -4.35 18.06
N LEU A 24 4.32 -5.17 17.03
CA LEU A 24 4.66 -6.58 17.06
C LEU A 24 5.93 -6.82 16.25
N LYS A 25 7.02 -7.20 16.92
CA LYS A 25 8.28 -7.65 16.30
C LYS A 25 8.44 -9.15 16.52
N SER A 26 8.72 -9.89 15.45
CA SER A 26 8.96 -11.34 15.50
C SER A 26 10.13 -11.76 14.63
N LEU A 27 10.83 -12.79 15.05
CA LEU A 27 11.87 -13.49 14.29
C LEU A 27 11.31 -14.65 13.47
N LYS A 28 10.05 -15.02 13.73
CA LYS A 28 9.34 -16.11 13.05
C LYS A 28 8.30 -15.56 12.09
N SER A 29 7.83 -16.43 11.23
CA SER A 29 6.62 -16.16 10.44
C SER A 29 5.43 -15.91 11.37
N ILE A 30 4.49 -15.07 10.94
CA ILE A 30 3.32 -14.69 11.74
C ILE A 30 2.07 -14.97 10.91
N ARG A 31 1.08 -15.60 11.52
CA ARG A 31 -0.27 -15.73 11.00
C ARG A 31 -1.23 -14.93 11.86
N ILE A 32 -1.93 -13.99 11.25
CA ILE A 32 -2.88 -13.09 11.92
C ILE A 32 -4.28 -13.46 11.47
N GLU A 33 -5.11 -13.86 12.43
CA GLU A 33 -6.52 -14.20 12.20
C GLU A 33 -7.47 -13.19 12.90
N CYS A 34 -6.91 -12.18 13.56
CA CYS A 34 -7.64 -11.16 14.33
C CYS A 34 -7.57 -9.78 13.72
N ASN A 35 -8.23 -8.82 14.34
CA ASN A 35 -8.04 -7.40 14.06
C ASN A 35 -6.78 -6.88 14.77
N PHE A 36 -5.93 -6.19 14.02
CA PHE A 36 -4.68 -5.63 14.53
C PHE A 36 -4.52 -4.17 14.16
N ASN A 37 -4.30 -3.32 15.16
CA ASN A 37 -4.03 -1.90 14.97
C ASN A 37 -2.60 -1.57 15.38
N GLY A 38 -1.74 -1.24 14.41
CA GLY A 38 -0.35 -0.92 14.70
C GLY A 38 0.63 -1.36 13.63
N THR A 39 1.86 -1.68 14.05
CA THR A 39 2.93 -2.07 13.12
C THR A 39 3.39 -3.50 13.39
N ASN A 40 3.38 -4.31 12.34
CA ASN A 40 3.93 -5.66 12.35
C ASN A 40 5.29 -5.66 11.65
N LEU A 41 6.31 -6.20 12.31
CA LEU A 41 7.67 -6.33 11.77
C LEU A 41 8.17 -7.77 11.92
N THR A 42 8.47 -8.42 10.79
CA THR A 42 9.19 -9.69 10.77
C THR A 42 10.12 -9.75 9.56
N LYS A 43 11.25 -10.44 9.71
CA LYS A 43 12.12 -10.78 8.57
C LYS A 43 11.69 -12.05 7.82
N LYS A 44 10.54 -12.59 8.17
CA LYS A 44 9.94 -13.82 7.62
C LYS A 44 8.62 -13.49 6.93
N LYS A 45 7.80 -14.51 6.77
CA LYS A 45 6.48 -14.43 6.15
C LYS A 45 5.41 -13.92 7.10
N VAL A 46 4.50 -13.10 6.57
CA VAL A 46 3.23 -12.75 7.21
C VAL A 46 2.08 -13.36 6.41
N ILE A 47 1.13 -13.96 7.11
CA ILE A 47 -0.10 -14.50 6.55
C ILE A 47 -1.25 -13.77 7.25
N ILE A 48 -2.11 -13.12 6.47
CA ILE A 48 -3.30 -12.42 6.96
C ILE A 48 -4.53 -13.17 6.49
N ASP A 49 -5.29 -13.65 7.46
CA ASP A 49 -6.48 -14.46 7.20
C ASP A 49 -7.66 -13.62 6.68
N LYS A 50 -8.64 -14.29 6.07
CA LYS A 50 -9.79 -13.66 5.42
C LYS A 50 -10.62 -12.78 6.38
N THR A 51 -10.73 -13.17 7.64
CA THR A 51 -11.52 -12.44 8.65
C THR A 51 -10.76 -11.28 9.28
N SER A 52 -9.46 -11.15 8.99
CA SER A 52 -8.57 -10.18 9.62
C SER A 52 -8.65 -8.81 8.98
N SER A 53 -8.56 -7.77 9.81
CA SER A 53 -8.39 -6.38 9.39
C SER A 53 -7.20 -5.76 10.10
N ILE A 54 -6.25 -5.27 9.30
CA ILE A 54 -5.04 -4.63 9.80
C ILE A 54 -5.12 -3.13 9.52
N ILE A 55 -4.93 -2.32 10.55
CA ILE A 55 -4.78 -0.87 10.44
C ILE A 55 -3.35 -0.51 10.84
N GLY A 56 -2.53 -0.09 9.87
CA GLY A 56 -1.14 0.29 10.10
C GLY A 56 -0.16 -0.35 9.14
N ASP A 57 1.12 -0.41 9.51
CA ASP A 57 2.18 -0.83 8.60
C ASP A 57 2.57 -2.30 8.80
N ILE A 58 2.84 -2.98 7.69
CA ILE A 58 3.37 -4.34 7.67
C ILE A 58 4.74 -4.32 7.02
N ILE A 59 5.73 -4.86 7.73
CA ILE A 59 7.10 -5.00 7.26
C ILE A 59 7.46 -6.48 7.32
N CYS A 60 7.75 -7.09 6.16
CA CYS A 60 8.01 -8.53 6.09
C CYS A 60 8.91 -8.89 4.89
N GLU A 61 9.33 -10.14 4.83
CA GLU A 61 9.96 -10.70 3.62
C GLU A 61 8.88 -11.06 2.60
N ASP A 62 7.93 -11.92 2.96
CA ASP A 62 6.82 -12.33 2.11
C ASP A 62 5.47 -12.05 2.78
N LEU A 63 4.45 -11.73 1.99
CA LEU A 63 3.09 -11.52 2.45
C LEU A 63 2.11 -12.39 1.66
N ILE A 64 1.27 -13.14 2.37
CA ILE A 64 0.06 -13.76 1.82
C ILE A 64 -1.14 -13.06 2.45
N LEU A 65 -1.97 -12.47 1.64
CA LEU A 65 -3.10 -11.66 2.07
C LEU A 65 -4.43 -12.26 1.58
N SER A 66 -5.30 -12.58 2.53
CA SER A 66 -6.70 -12.94 2.28
C SER A 66 -7.68 -11.95 2.91
N GLY A 67 -7.24 -11.15 3.88
CA GLY A 67 -8.04 -10.18 4.63
C GLY A 67 -7.92 -8.76 4.12
N LYS A 68 -7.99 -7.80 5.03
CA LYS A 68 -7.96 -6.37 4.72
C LYS A 68 -6.76 -5.69 5.36
N ILE A 69 -6.14 -4.76 4.62
CA ILE A 69 -5.06 -3.88 5.13
C ILE A 69 -5.41 -2.44 4.81
N LYS A 70 -5.36 -1.59 5.84
CA LYS A 70 -5.40 -0.14 5.71
C LYS A 70 -4.11 0.46 6.24
N GLY A 71 -3.18 0.78 5.33
CA GLY A 71 -1.84 1.26 5.67
C GLY A 71 -0.80 0.90 4.63
N ASN A 72 0.48 0.87 5.01
CA ASN A 72 1.55 0.59 4.06
C ASN A 72 2.11 -0.82 4.26
N VAL A 73 2.45 -1.45 3.15
CA VAL A 73 3.10 -2.75 3.13
C VAL A 73 4.51 -2.61 2.58
N PHE A 74 5.51 -2.97 3.39
CA PHE A 74 6.92 -2.96 3.03
C PHE A 74 7.43 -4.41 2.99
N CYS A 75 7.47 -4.96 1.78
CA CYS A 75 7.83 -6.35 1.55
C CYS A 75 9.14 -6.44 0.75
N THR A 76 10.14 -7.15 1.27
CA THR A 76 11.42 -7.31 0.57
C THR A 76 11.41 -8.44 -0.45
N GLY A 77 10.45 -9.32 -0.38
CA GLY A 77 10.23 -10.44 -1.28
C GLY A 77 8.94 -10.31 -2.07
N ARG A 78 8.03 -11.27 -1.93
CA ARG A 78 6.82 -11.41 -2.72
C ARG A 78 5.56 -11.10 -1.92
N ILE A 79 4.61 -10.43 -2.57
CA ILE A 79 3.23 -10.29 -2.08
C ILE A 79 2.31 -11.11 -2.97
N GLU A 80 1.44 -11.88 -2.33
CA GLU A 80 0.37 -12.62 -2.98
C GLU A 80 -0.96 -12.20 -2.34
N MET A 81 -1.78 -11.49 -3.12
CA MET A 81 -3.14 -11.14 -2.75
C MET A 81 -4.09 -12.22 -3.27
N LEU A 82 -4.79 -12.86 -2.33
CA LEU A 82 -5.77 -13.89 -2.63
C LEU A 82 -7.15 -13.27 -2.90
N LYS A 83 -8.10 -14.11 -3.29
CA LYS A 83 -9.48 -13.71 -3.55
C LYS A 83 -10.07 -12.95 -2.35
N ASP A 84 -10.86 -11.93 -2.63
CA ASP A 84 -11.55 -11.07 -1.65
C ASP A 84 -10.63 -10.21 -0.75
N SER A 85 -9.30 -10.23 -0.95
CA SER A 85 -8.40 -9.38 -0.19
C SER A 85 -8.49 -7.91 -0.61
N VAL A 86 -8.32 -7.01 0.35
CA VAL A 86 -8.41 -5.56 0.13
C VAL A 86 -7.18 -4.87 0.70
N VAL A 87 -6.60 -3.95 -0.06
CA VAL A 87 -5.55 -3.05 0.42
C VAL A 87 -5.93 -1.61 0.15
N GLU A 88 -5.83 -0.77 1.17
CA GLU A 88 -5.93 0.68 1.07
C GLU A 88 -4.60 1.30 1.51
N GLY A 89 -3.78 1.79 0.55
CA GLY A 89 -2.50 2.41 0.88
C GLY A 89 -1.39 2.18 -0.14
N LYS A 90 -0.14 2.12 0.32
CA LYS A 90 1.02 1.92 -0.54
C LYS A 90 1.66 0.56 -0.31
N VAL A 91 1.97 -0.13 -1.40
CA VAL A 91 2.56 -1.46 -1.40
C VAL A 91 3.95 -1.39 -2.02
N TYR A 92 4.99 -1.71 -1.25
CA TYR A 92 6.37 -1.77 -1.69
C TYR A 92 6.81 -3.23 -1.73
N THR A 93 7.14 -3.75 -2.91
CA THR A 93 7.51 -5.17 -3.06
C THR A 93 8.37 -5.41 -4.28
N SER A 94 9.15 -6.48 -4.27
CA SER A 94 9.91 -6.94 -5.45
C SER A 94 9.03 -7.66 -6.47
N THR A 95 8.05 -8.41 -5.98
CA THR A 95 7.17 -9.23 -6.81
C THR A 95 5.75 -9.15 -6.26
N PHE A 96 4.79 -8.95 -7.15
CA PHE A 96 3.41 -8.78 -6.80
C PHE A 96 2.52 -9.70 -7.64
N THR A 97 1.70 -10.51 -6.97
CA THR A 97 0.69 -11.35 -7.58
C THR A 97 -0.66 -10.96 -7.00
N ASN A 98 -1.59 -10.56 -7.86
CA ASN A 98 -2.94 -10.19 -7.47
C ASN A 98 -3.95 -11.19 -8.07
N LEU A 99 -4.56 -11.99 -7.21
CA LEU A 99 -5.66 -12.89 -7.52
C LEU A 99 -7.00 -12.35 -6.98
N SER A 100 -6.98 -11.14 -6.37
CA SER A 100 -8.17 -10.50 -5.84
C SER A 100 -9.07 -10.02 -6.97
N GLU A 101 -10.37 -10.30 -6.83
CA GLU A 101 -11.44 -9.80 -7.70
C GLU A 101 -12.05 -8.50 -7.15
N THR A 102 -11.62 -8.08 -5.95
CA THR A 102 -12.14 -6.88 -5.29
C THR A 102 -11.53 -5.61 -5.86
N ASP A 103 -12.32 -4.55 -5.88
CA ASP A 103 -11.93 -3.23 -6.32
C ASP A 103 -11.12 -2.50 -5.24
N SER A 104 -9.85 -2.85 -5.17
CA SER A 104 -8.90 -2.24 -4.22
C SER A 104 -8.17 -1.08 -4.86
N ASP A 105 -8.11 0.07 -4.20
CA ASP A 105 -7.34 1.23 -4.66
C ASP A 105 -6.02 1.34 -3.88
N PHE A 106 -4.95 0.83 -4.47
CA PHE A 106 -3.62 0.92 -3.89
C PHE A 106 -2.54 1.18 -4.94
N ILE A 107 -1.43 1.72 -4.50
CA ILE A 107 -0.26 2.00 -5.34
C ILE A 107 0.82 0.97 -5.06
N VAL A 108 1.19 0.17 -6.07
CA VAL A 108 2.35 -0.72 -5.99
C VAL A 108 3.60 0.04 -6.40
N GLN A 109 4.60 0.03 -5.55
CA GLN A 109 5.92 0.59 -5.81
C GLN A 109 6.96 -0.53 -5.80
N ILE A 110 7.77 -0.61 -6.86
CA ILE A 110 8.81 -1.62 -7.01
C ILE A 110 10.16 -0.98 -6.69
N PRO A 111 10.76 -1.26 -5.52
CA PRO A 111 12.06 -0.73 -5.17
C PRO A 111 13.18 -1.31 -6.04
N LYS A 112 14.27 -0.56 -6.20
CA LYS A 112 15.47 -1.09 -6.84
C LYS A 112 16.02 -2.27 -6.04
N ARG A 113 16.55 -3.29 -6.73
CA ARG A 113 17.14 -4.49 -6.09
C ARG A 113 18.17 -4.16 -5.00
N ALA A 114 19.00 -3.14 -5.22
CA ALA A 114 19.99 -2.70 -4.22
C ALA A 114 19.36 -2.21 -2.91
N VAL A 115 18.19 -1.57 -2.99
CA VAL A 115 17.42 -1.12 -1.81
C VAL A 115 16.88 -2.32 -1.04
N LEU A 116 16.30 -3.29 -1.75
CA LEU A 116 15.77 -4.52 -1.13
C LEU A 116 16.85 -5.33 -0.43
N ILE A 117 18.05 -5.42 -1.01
CA ILE A 117 19.20 -6.07 -0.36
C ILE A 117 19.57 -5.35 0.92
N LYS A 118 19.75 -4.03 0.88
CA LYS A 118 20.08 -3.22 2.08
C LYS A 118 19.06 -3.38 3.21
N ILE A 119 17.77 -3.38 2.88
CA ILE A 119 16.71 -3.54 3.88
C ILE A 119 16.73 -4.96 4.44
N ARG A 120 16.91 -5.98 3.61
CA ARG A 120 17.03 -7.37 4.07
C ARG A 120 18.22 -7.54 5.01
N ASP A 121 19.38 -6.98 4.67
CA ASP A 121 20.56 -7.00 5.51
C ASP A 121 20.32 -6.27 6.84
N PHE A 122 19.65 -5.12 6.81
CA PHE A 122 19.24 -4.40 8.00
C PHE A 122 18.29 -5.23 8.89
N LEU A 123 17.26 -5.86 8.30
CA LEU A 123 16.33 -6.73 9.01
C LEU A 123 17.04 -7.95 9.64
N ASN A 124 18.04 -8.51 8.96
CA ASN A 124 18.85 -9.60 9.52
C ASN A 124 19.70 -9.16 10.71
N GLN A 125 20.15 -7.92 10.74
CA GLN A 125 20.94 -7.36 11.84
C GLN A 125 20.07 -6.98 13.06
N LEU A 126 18.76 -6.81 12.90
CA LEU A 126 17.84 -6.43 13.99
C LEU A 126 17.81 -7.45 15.15
N ASP A 127 18.25 -8.69 14.91
CA ASP A 127 18.34 -9.72 15.94
C ASP A 127 19.51 -9.47 16.90
N THR A 128 20.56 -8.81 16.39
CA THR A 128 21.80 -8.54 17.12
C THR A 128 21.87 -7.11 17.64
N ASN A 129 21.11 -6.18 17.05
CA ASN A 129 21.08 -4.76 17.44
C ASN A 129 20.10 -4.51 18.57
N ILE A 130 20.56 -4.72 19.81
CA ILE A 130 19.77 -4.54 21.04
C ILE A 130 19.48 -3.06 21.35
N GLY A 131 20.10 -2.11 20.63
CA GLY A 131 20.07 -0.69 20.95
C GLY A 131 19.13 0.21 20.13
N LEU A 132 18.55 -0.29 19.03
CA LEU A 132 17.69 0.53 18.18
C LEU A 132 16.26 0.60 18.72
N SER A 133 15.75 1.83 18.86
CA SER A 133 14.35 2.06 19.20
C SER A 133 13.42 1.66 18.05
N LYS A 134 12.13 1.44 18.37
CA LYS A 134 11.08 1.19 17.37
C LYS A 134 11.09 2.26 16.27
N ASP A 135 11.16 3.53 16.65
CA ASP A 135 11.02 4.64 15.72
C ASP A 135 12.22 4.76 14.79
N GLU A 136 13.44 4.51 15.26
CA GLU A 136 14.64 4.44 14.43
C GLU A 136 14.55 3.32 13.40
N ILE A 137 14.09 2.13 13.80
CA ILE A 137 13.89 1.00 12.91
C ILE A 137 12.87 1.34 11.81
N LEU A 138 11.71 1.87 12.19
CA LEU A 138 10.65 2.19 11.24
C LEU A 138 11.05 3.33 10.29
N THR A 139 11.73 4.35 10.79
CA THR A 139 12.22 5.46 9.99
C THR A 139 13.23 4.97 8.95
N THR A 140 14.22 4.17 9.36
CA THR A 140 15.23 3.60 8.46
C THR A 140 14.59 2.77 7.33
N ILE A 141 13.60 1.95 7.67
CA ILE A 141 12.91 1.11 6.69
C ILE A 141 12.11 1.98 5.73
N ARG A 142 11.28 2.89 6.24
CA ARG A 142 10.43 3.76 5.41
C ARG A 142 11.25 4.62 4.45
N GLU A 143 12.28 5.29 4.93
CA GLU A 143 13.16 6.12 4.10
C GLU A 143 13.85 5.31 3.01
N SER A 144 14.30 4.10 3.33
CA SER A 144 14.93 3.20 2.35
C SER A 144 13.96 2.80 1.24
N PHE A 145 12.70 2.54 1.56
CA PHE A 145 11.68 2.19 0.55
C PHE A 145 11.20 3.41 -0.24
N TYR A 146 11.17 4.61 0.33
CA TYR A 146 10.70 5.80 -0.36
C TYR A 146 11.69 6.30 -1.42
N THR A 147 12.94 5.88 -1.37
CA THR A 147 13.99 6.35 -2.26
C THR A 147 14.03 5.52 -3.55
N ASN A 148 13.93 6.18 -4.72
CA ASN A 148 14.13 5.55 -6.05
C ASN A 148 13.23 4.35 -6.36
N VAL A 149 11.93 4.50 -6.25
CA VAL A 149 10.92 3.49 -6.62
C VAL A 149 10.21 3.85 -7.93
N PHE A 150 9.75 2.83 -8.65
CA PHE A 150 8.83 2.99 -9.77
C PHE A 150 7.42 2.75 -9.25
N ALA A 151 6.56 3.75 -9.37
CA ALA A 151 5.15 3.61 -8.98
C ALA A 151 4.34 2.91 -10.09
N ARG A 152 3.49 1.96 -9.70
CA ARG A 152 2.50 1.33 -10.56
C ARG A 152 1.18 1.23 -9.80
N ARG A 153 0.10 1.72 -10.39
CA ARG A 153 -1.23 1.59 -9.78
C ARG A 153 -1.79 0.18 -9.96
N SER A 154 -2.62 -0.24 -9.03
CA SER A 154 -3.29 -1.55 -9.04
C SER A 154 -4.24 -1.70 -10.23
N ASN A 155 -4.86 -0.61 -10.66
CA ASN A 155 -5.80 -0.58 -11.77
C ASN A 155 -5.44 0.54 -12.76
N PRO A 156 -4.51 0.31 -13.71
CA PRO A 156 -4.10 1.30 -14.70
C PRO A 156 -5.25 1.74 -15.61
N ASP A 157 -6.23 0.86 -15.88
CA ASP A 157 -7.35 1.19 -16.76
C ASP A 157 -8.30 2.21 -16.14
N LYS A 158 -8.48 2.16 -14.81
CA LYS A 158 -9.23 3.20 -14.08
C LYS A 158 -8.56 4.56 -14.19
N LEU A 159 -7.23 4.62 -14.10
CA LEU A 159 -6.49 5.86 -14.23
C LEU A 159 -6.69 6.48 -15.60
N ILE A 160 -6.54 5.69 -16.67
CA ILE A 160 -6.70 6.15 -18.05
C ILE A 160 -8.13 6.66 -18.28
N LYS A 161 -9.15 5.93 -17.79
CA LYS A 161 -10.55 6.36 -17.88
C LYS A 161 -10.80 7.67 -17.12
N TYR A 162 -10.23 7.80 -15.91
CA TYR A 162 -10.40 9.01 -15.09
C TYR A 162 -9.75 10.23 -15.74
N GLU A 163 -8.50 10.13 -16.16
CA GLU A 163 -7.79 11.23 -16.85
C GLU A 163 -8.48 11.60 -18.17
N PHE A 164 -8.91 10.61 -18.95
CA PHE A 164 -9.64 10.83 -20.18
C PHE A 164 -11.00 11.50 -19.96
N THR A 165 -11.74 11.05 -18.92
CA THR A 165 -13.03 11.66 -18.56
C THR A 165 -12.87 13.09 -18.06
N GLU A 166 -11.82 13.37 -17.29
CA GLU A 166 -11.53 14.72 -16.80
C GLU A 166 -11.12 15.65 -17.93
N GLN A 167 -10.27 15.20 -18.85
CA GLN A 167 -9.91 15.95 -20.06
C GLN A 167 -11.13 16.22 -20.96
N LEU A 168 -12.02 15.23 -21.12
CA LEU A 168 -13.27 15.38 -21.86
C LEU A 168 -14.21 16.40 -21.21
N ASN A 169 -14.30 16.40 -19.87
CA ASN A 169 -15.10 17.36 -19.13
C ASN A 169 -14.55 18.78 -19.23
N VAL A 170 -13.22 18.94 -19.21
CA VAL A 170 -12.56 20.24 -19.46
C VAL A 170 -12.82 20.73 -20.88
N LEU A 171 -12.75 19.85 -21.87
CA LEU A 171 -13.06 20.19 -23.26
C LEU A 171 -14.53 20.57 -23.43
N LYS A 172 -15.48 19.83 -22.83
CA LYS A 172 -16.92 20.16 -22.85
C LYS A 172 -17.19 21.51 -22.21
N ARG A 173 -16.56 21.85 -21.08
CA ARG A 173 -16.69 23.17 -20.45
C ARG A 173 -16.17 24.30 -21.31
N LYS A 174 -15.14 24.06 -22.14
CA LYS A 174 -14.62 25.05 -23.11
C LYS A 174 -15.52 25.23 -24.31
N ILE A 175 -16.21 24.19 -24.78
CA ILE A 175 -17.09 24.21 -25.94
C ILE A 175 -18.49 24.75 -25.56
N ASP A 176 -19.01 24.29 -24.40
CA ASP A 176 -20.30 24.68 -23.83
C ASP A 176 -20.10 25.30 -22.44
N PRO A 177 -19.77 26.58 -22.33
CA PRO A 177 -19.69 27.26 -21.06
C PRO A 177 -21.06 27.23 -20.33
N PRO A 178 -21.08 27.10 -19.00
CA PRO A 178 -22.33 27.05 -18.24
C PRO A 178 -23.19 28.30 -18.49
N ALA A 179 -24.50 28.12 -18.48
CA ALA A 179 -25.48 29.14 -18.89
C ALA A 179 -25.39 30.49 -18.15
N SER A 180 -24.71 30.54 -17.00
CA SER A 180 -24.39 31.78 -16.25
C SER A 180 -23.38 32.70 -16.98
N GLU A 181 -22.48 32.15 -17.79
CA GLU A 181 -21.52 32.97 -18.56
C GLU A 181 -22.07 33.48 -19.88
N LYS A 182 -23.21 32.95 -20.35
CA LYS A 182 -23.87 33.41 -21.56
C LYS A 182 -24.72 34.68 -21.37
N LYS A 183 -25.08 35.02 -20.14
CA LYS A 183 -25.92 36.23 -19.83
C LYS A 183 -25.08 37.51 -19.88
N ASP A 184 -23.86 37.51 -19.42
CA ASP A 184 -23.02 38.71 -19.34
C ASP A 184 -22.54 39.23 -20.68
N LYS A 185 -22.59 38.42 -21.76
CA LYS A 185 -22.22 38.86 -23.12
C LYS A 185 -23.36 39.44 -23.95
N LYS A 186 -24.63 39.29 -23.50
CA LYS A 186 -25.79 39.83 -24.22
C LYS A 186 -26.12 41.25 -23.78
N ASP A 187 -25.86 41.56 -22.51
CA ASP A 187 -26.15 42.88 -21.96
C ASP A 187 -25.16 43.98 -22.42
N ASP A 188 -23.93 43.59 -22.81
CA ASP A 188 -22.90 44.51 -23.35
C ASP A 188 -23.13 44.91 -24.79
N LEU A 189 -24.03 44.25 -25.54
CA LEU A 189 -24.32 44.55 -26.93
C LEU A 189 -25.51 45.46 -27.15
N GLU A 190 -26.39 45.62 -26.14
CA GLU A 190 -27.57 46.49 -26.26
C GLU A 190 -27.34 47.95 -25.78
N LEU A 191 -26.16 48.24 -25.17
CA LEU A 191 -25.82 49.57 -24.66
C LEU A 191 -25.02 50.47 -25.66
N LYS A 192 -24.89 50.07 -26.92
CA LYS A 192 -24.14 50.85 -27.92
C LYS A 192 -24.94 51.26 -29.16
N ASN A 193 -26.20 51.66 -29.02
CA ASN A 193 -26.87 52.41 -30.06
C ASN A 193 -27.46 53.71 -29.47
N PRO A 194 -26.77 54.84 -29.58
CA PRO A 194 -27.41 56.16 -29.39
C PRO A 194 -28.16 56.48 -30.65
N SER A 195 -29.48 56.69 -30.50
CA SER A 195 -30.34 57.27 -31.52
C SER A 195 -29.87 58.65 -31.95
N ALA A 196 -29.74 58.79 -33.27
CA ALA A 196 -29.84 60.08 -33.93
C ALA A 196 -31.30 60.38 -34.30
#